data_345c5c53b00747d8da19cb31c3a72863
#
_entry.id   345c5c53b00747d8da19cb31c3a72863
#
_cell.length_a   1.000
_cell.length_b   1.000
_cell.length_c   1.000
_cell.angle_alpha   90.00
_cell.angle_beta   90.00
_cell.angle_gamma   90.00
#
_symmetry.space_group_name_H-M   'P 1'
#
loop_
_entity.id
_entity.type
_entity.pdbx_description
1 polymer ?
#
loop_
_entity_poly.entity_id
_entity_poly.type
_entity_poly.pdbx_seq_one_letter_code
_entity_poly.pdbx_strand_id
1 'polypeptide(L)' 'MKIQVLSTFLDGTDRFEKDDVRTVSDDDGARFVANGWA' A
#
# COMPACT_ATOMS: atom_id res chain seq x y z
N MET A 1 -1.13 5.99 -8.62
CA MET A 1 -0.05 4.98 -8.63
C MET A 1 -0.62 3.63 -8.27
N LYS A 2 -0.27 2.62 -9.04
CA LYS A 2 -0.73 1.26 -8.80
C LYS A 2 0.35 0.51 -8.04
N ILE A 3 -0.02 -0.11 -6.93
CA ILE A 3 0.91 -0.84 -6.08
C ILE A 3 0.45 -2.27 -5.87
N GLN A 4 1.39 -3.16 -5.62
CA GLN A 4 1.12 -4.50 -5.13
C GLN A 4 1.46 -4.53 -3.65
N VAL A 5 0.50 -4.93 -2.82
CA VAL A 5 0.69 -4.99 -1.37
C VAL A 5 1.52 -6.22 -1.02
N LEU A 6 2.66 -6.01 -0.35
CA LEU A 6 3.56 -7.10 0.04
C LEU A 6 3.27 -7.64 1.42
N SER A 7 2.62 -6.86 2.26
CA SER A 7 2.33 -7.22 3.64
C SER A 7 1.04 -6.54 4.06
N THR A 8 0.18 -7.23 4.78
CA THR A 8 -1.07 -6.67 5.27
C THR A 8 -0.78 -5.51 6.22
N PHE A 9 -1.43 -4.36 6.00
CA PHE A 9 -1.27 -3.20 6.88
C PHE A 9 -2.54 -2.36 6.90
N LEU A 10 -2.61 -1.46 7.87
CA LEU A 10 -3.70 -0.49 7.99
C LEU A 10 -3.16 0.92 7.77
N ASP A 11 -3.89 1.71 6.99
CA ASP A 11 -3.63 3.13 6.80
C ASP A 11 -4.89 3.90 7.20
N GLY A 12 -4.92 4.39 8.41
CA GLY A 12 -6.12 4.99 8.97
C GLY A 12 -7.23 3.94 9.09
N THR A 13 -8.32 4.13 8.33
CA THR A 13 -9.43 3.19 8.28
C THR A 13 -9.34 2.22 7.11
N ASP A 14 -8.35 2.38 6.21
CA ASP A 14 -8.19 1.52 5.05
C ASP A 14 -7.33 0.32 5.41
N ARG A 15 -7.81 -0.84 5.06
CA ARG A 15 -7.07 -2.09 5.22
C ARG A 15 -6.54 -2.55 3.86
N PHE A 16 -5.24 -2.84 3.82
CA PHE A 16 -4.56 -3.33 2.63
C PHE A 16 -4.11 -4.76 2.90
N GLU A 17 -4.62 -5.68 2.10
CA GLU A 17 -4.31 -7.10 2.25
C GLU A 17 -3.09 -7.48 1.40
N LYS A 18 -2.28 -8.40 1.93
CA LYS A 18 -1.15 -8.95 1.19
C LYS A 18 -1.61 -9.52 -0.15
N ASP A 19 -0.82 -9.27 -1.19
CA ASP A 19 -1.03 -9.70 -2.58
C ASP A 19 -2.13 -8.95 -3.32
N ASP A 20 -2.80 -7.99 -2.67
CA ASP A 20 -3.75 -7.11 -3.36
C ASP A 20 -3.03 -6.13 -4.26
N VAL A 21 -3.69 -5.76 -5.35
CA VAL A 21 -3.26 -4.66 -6.22
C VAL A 21 -4.19 -3.49 -5.97
N ARG A 22 -3.63 -2.34 -5.58
CA ARG A 22 -4.40 -1.16 -5.21
C ARG A 22 -3.91 0.07 -5.97
N THR A 23 -4.83 0.97 -6.26
CA THR A 23 -4.49 2.28 -6.82
C THR A 23 -4.52 3.31 -5.70
N VAL A 24 -3.42 4.01 -5.50
CA VAL A 24 -3.26 5.03 -4.45
C VAL A 24 -2.60 6.26 -5.03
N SER A 25 -2.59 7.37 -4.28
CA SER A 25 -1.86 8.57 -4.70
C SER A 25 -0.36 8.30 -4.76
N ASP A 26 0.37 9.10 -5.53
CA ASP A 26 1.82 8.94 -5.64
C ASP A 26 2.51 9.11 -4.28
N ASP A 27 2.05 10.05 -3.47
CA ASP A 27 2.60 10.28 -2.13
C ASP A 27 2.38 9.06 -1.23
N ASP A 28 1.17 8.51 -1.23
CA ASP A 28 0.86 7.33 -0.42
C ASP A 28 1.62 6.11 -0.94
N GLY A 29 1.66 5.92 -2.25
CA GLY A 29 2.38 4.81 -2.84
C GLY A 29 3.86 4.84 -2.48
N ALA A 30 4.51 6.00 -2.59
CA ALA A 30 5.91 6.16 -2.22
C ALA A 30 6.15 5.84 -0.73
N ARG A 31 5.24 6.28 0.14
CA ARG A 31 5.32 6.00 1.57
C ARG A 31 5.22 4.50 1.86
N PHE A 32 4.28 3.82 1.23
CA PHE A 32 4.09 2.38 1.42
C PHE A 32 5.30 1.58 0.93
N VAL A 33 5.86 1.97 -0.22
CA VAL A 33 7.07 1.33 -0.76
C VAL A 33 8.26 1.56 0.19
N ALA A 34 8.42 2.78 0.69
CA ALA A 34 9.51 3.11 1.62
C ALA A 34 9.42 2.31 2.92
N ASN A 35 8.21 1.97 3.36
CA ASN A 35 7.98 1.16 4.56
C ASN A 35 8.09 -0.35 4.29
N GLY A 36 8.25 -0.76 3.05
CA GLY A 36 8.34 -2.17 2.69
C GLY A 36 6.98 -2.87 2.63
N TRP A 37 5.87 -2.12 2.58
CA TRP A 37 4.52 -2.68 2.54
C TRP A 37 4.02 -2.92 1.11
N ALA A 38 4.70 -2.34 0.14
CA ALA A 38 4.32 -2.46 -1.27
C ALA A 38 5.53 -2.51 -2.20
#